data_ae45d64abe1e70654c1d9ef0f7fe4200
#
_entry.id   ae45d64abe1e70654c1d9ef0f7fe4200
#
_cell.length_a   1.000
_cell.length_b   1.000
_cell.length_c   1.000
_cell.angle_alpha   90.00
_cell.angle_beta   90.00
_cell.angle_gamma   90.00
#
_symmetry.space_group_name_H-M   'P 1'
#
loop_
_entity.id
_entity.type
_entity.pdbx_description
1 polymer ?
#
loop_
_entity_poly.entity_id
_entity_poly.type
_entity_poly.pdbx_seq_one_letter_code
_entity_poly.pdbx_strand_id
1 'polypeptide(L)'
;MRWSWFPAVWLGGLFNVIASTASAVQALQIDPSTSICRVEEQVFFSCAVTGSAKFISLCGSKSLDARRGYLQYRFGKPGAVELQFPRARANTQRVFRYAHYFRARVDRTEVTFDNEGYRYVIFDYYEGDIKPTVRDAGVRVRRHSANAKETELKCDSKPTSKLGTLESIVPRDNDNPMNQ
;
A
#
# COMPACT_ATOMS: atom_id res chain seq x y z
N MET A 1 -5.44 -63.66 -66.25
CA MET A 1 -6.24 -62.65 -65.59
C MET A 1 -6.65 -63.12 -64.20
N ARG A 2 -5.95 -62.73 -63.15
CA ARG A 2 -6.33 -63.03 -61.76
C ARG A 2 -5.96 -61.81 -60.91
N TRP A 3 -6.94 -61.14 -60.38
CA TRP A 3 -6.82 -60.03 -59.46
C TRP A 3 -6.70 -60.57 -58.04
N SER A 4 -5.65 -60.22 -57.34
CA SER A 4 -5.43 -60.52 -55.93
C SER A 4 -5.76 -59.26 -55.11
N TRP A 5 -6.73 -59.36 -54.22
CA TRP A 5 -7.06 -58.36 -53.27
C TRP A 5 -6.26 -58.60 -51.98
N PHE A 6 -5.53 -57.58 -51.50
CA PHE A 6 -4.93 -57.59 -50.19
C PHE A 6 -5.73 -56.60 -49.25
N PRO A 7 -6.11 -57.07 -48.09
CA PRO A 7 -6.72 -56.17 -47.13
C PRO A 7 -5.66 -55.32 -46.39
N ALA A 8 -5.87 -54.00 -46.31
CA ALA A 8 -5.06 -53.08 -45.53
C ALA A 8 -5.46 -53.19 -44.04
N VAL A 9 -4.47 -53.57 -43.21
CA VAL A 9 -4.61 -53.57 -41.74
C VAL A 9 -4.30 -52.15 -41.22
N TRP A 10 -5.30 -51.51 -40.67
CA TRP A 10 -5.15 -50.24 -39.96
C TRP A 10 -4.72 -50.51 -38.53
N LEU A 11 -3.47 -50.21 -38.17
CA LEU A 11 -2.96 -50.15 -36.80
C LEU A 11 -3.35 -48.79 -36.22
N GLY A 12 -4.40 -48.78 -35.39
CA GLY A 12 -4.81 -47.61 -34.61
C GLY A 12 -3.81 -47.33 -33.51
N GLY A 13 -2.97 -46.30 -33.71
CA GLY A 13 -2.11 -45.77 -32.65
C GLY A 13 -2.93 -44.90 -31.68
N LEU A 14 -3.05 -45.33 -30.43
CA LEU A 14 -3.60 -44.56 -29.35
C LEU A 14 -2.60 -43.46 -28.94
N PHE A 15 -2.80 -42.23 -29.39
CA PHE A 15 -2.06 -41.09 -28.88
C PHE A 15 -2.64 -40.68 -27.51
N ASN A 16 -1.92 -41.01 -26.43
CA ASN A 16 -2.18 -40.46 -25.11
C ASN A 16 -1.75 -38.99 -25.09
N VAL A 17 -2.74 -38.08 -25.18
CA VAL A 17 -2.51 -36.65 -24.96
C VAL A 17 -2.45 -36.40 -23.44
N ILE A 18 -1.24 -36.26 -22.91
CA ILE A 18 -1.04 -35.83 -21.52
C ILE A 18 -1.35 -34.33 -21.49
N ALA A 19 -2.52 -33.96 -20.99
CA ALA A 19 -2.88 -32.57 -20.72
C ALA A 19 -2.10 -32.08 -19.49
N SER A 20 -1.01 -31.35 -19.72
CA SER A 20 -0.27 -30.66 -18.68
C SER A 20 -1.14 -29.50 -18.16
N THR A 21 -1.74 -29.65 -16.96
CA THR A 21 -2.40 -28.56 -16.27
C THR A 21 -1.33 -27.60 -15.73
N ALA A 22 -1.05 -26.55 -16.47
CA ALA A 22 -0.26 -25.43 -15.98
C ALA A 22 -1.10 -24.70 -14.92
N SER A 23 -0.78 -24.90 -13.64
CA SER A 23 -1.32 -24.09 -12.54
C SER A 23 -0.81 -22.65 -12.70
N ALA A 24 -1.66 -21.78 -13.22
CA ALA A 24 -1.38 -20.35 -13.25
C ALA A 24 -1.34 -19.84 -11.81
N VAL A 25 -0.13 -19.58 -11.30
CA VAL A 25 0.05 -18.80 -10.08
C VAL A 25 -0.41 -17.38 -10.40
N GLN A 26 -1.63 -17.04 -9.95
CA GLN A 26 -2.12 -15.67 -10.03
C GLN A 26 -1.28 -14.81 -9.08
N ALA A 27 -0.30 -14.11 -9.63
CA ALA A 27 0.37 -13.04 -8.91
C ALA A 27 -0.70 -12.01 -8.53
N LEU A 28 -0.84 -11.73 -7.22
CA LEU A 28 -1.67 -10.64 -6.71
C LEU A 28 -1.17 -9.33 -7.34
N GLN A 29 -1.82 -8.92 -8.40
CA GLN A 29 -1.53 -7.63 -9.03
C GLN A 29 -2.19 -6.56 -8.17
N ILE A 30 -1.39 -5.62 -7.67
CA ILE A 30 -1.93 -4.40 -7.07
C ILE A 30 -2.60 -3.64 -8.21
N ASP A 31 -3.91 -3.43 -8.07
CA ASP A 31 -4.67 -2.64 -9.03
C ASP A 31 -4.09 -1.22 -9.06
N PRO A 32 -3.54 -0.76 -10.20
CA PRO A 32 -2.97 0.58 -10.31
C PRO A 32 -3.99 1.69 -10.09
N SER A 33 -5.29 1.35 -10.05
CA SER A 33 -6.37 2.30 -9.70
C SER A 33 -6.46 2.60 -8.21
N THR A 34 -5.74 1.87 -7.33
CA THR A 34 -5.86 2.01 -5.88
C THR A 34 -4.59 2.47 -5.18
N SER A 35 -3.45 2.49 -5.87
CA SER A 35 -2.15 2.83 -5.28
C SER A 35 -1.11 3.23 -6.33
N ILE A 36 -0.14 4.05 -5.92
CA ILE A 36 1.08 4.37 -6.68
C ILE A 36 2.32 3.66 -6.13
N CYS A 37 2.12 2.60 -5.34
CA CYS A 37 3.17 1.65 -4.98
C CYS A 37 3.51 0.76 -6.17
N ARG A 38 4.74 0.23 -6.21
CA ARG A 38 5.16 -0.70 -7.24
C ARG A 38 4.62 -2.10 -6.95
N VAL A 39 4.55 -2.94 -7.96
CA VAL A 39 4.02 -4.31 -7.84
C VAL A 39 4.84 -5.19 -6.89
N GLU A 40 6.14 -4.93 -6.79
CA GLU A 40 7.04 -5.62 -5.86
C GLU A 40 6.96 -5.11 -4.41
N GLU A 41 6.23 -4.03 -4.16
CA GLU A 41 6.10 -3.42 -2.83
C GLU A 41 4.84 -3.89 -2.11
N GLN A 42 4.85 -3.70 -0.80
CA GLN A 42 3.67 -3.79 0.05
C GLN A 42 3.07 -2.39 0.22
N VAL A 43 1.74 -2.30 0.12
CA VAL A 43 0.99 -1.09 0.45
C VAL A 43 0.71 -1.09 1.95
N PHE A 44 1.24 -0.09 2.67
CA PHE A 44 0.93 0.16 4.08
C PHE A 44 -0.21 1.16 4.24
N PHE A 45 -0.31 2.10 3.32
CA PHE A 45 -1.44 3.03 3.22
C PHE A 45 -1.62 3.45 1.77
N SER A 46 -2.86 3.54 1.30
CA SER A 46 -3.15 4.21 0.03
C SER A 46 -4.60 4.63 -0.07
N CYS A 47 -4.82 5.80 -0.65
CA CYS A 47 -6.14 6.27 -1.07
C CYS A 47 -6.06 7.28 -2.22
N ALA A 48 -7.14 7.40 -2.98
CA ALA A 48 -7.38 8.53 -3.85
C ALA A 48 -7.69 9.78 -3.02
N VAL A 49 -7.22 10.93 -3.45
CA VAL A 49 -7.47 12.21 -2.78
C VAL A 49 -8.78 12.80 -3.28
N THR A 50 -9.64 13.20 -2.37
CA THR A 50 -10.95 13.84 -2.67
C THR A 50 -10.79 14.98 -3.67
N GLY A 51 -11.60 14.94 -4.72
CA GLY A 51 -11.60 15.97 -5.76
C GLY A 51 -10.34 16.02 -6.65
N SER A 52 -9.52 14.96 -6.65
CA SER A 52 -8.27 14.90 -7.39
C SER A 52 -8.04 13.53 -8.04
N ALA A 53 -7.27 13.50 -9.13
CA ALA A 53 -6.78 12.25 -9.72
C ALA A 53 -5.48 11.74 -9.07
N LYS A 54 -5.09 12.32 -7.92
CA LYS A 54 -3.85 11.97 -7.21
C LYS A 54 -4.11 10.97 -6.10
N PHE A 55 -3.05 10.26 -5.73
CA PHE A 55 -3.03 9.29 -4.63
C PHE A 55 -2.04 9.71 -3.56
N ILE A 56 -2.38 9.39 -2.32
CA ILE A 56 -1.46 9.30 -1.20
C ILE A 56 -1.11 7.82 -1.07
N SER A 57 0.17 7.46 -0.99
CA SER A 57 0.57 6.07 -0.74
C SER A 57 1.79 6.00 0.16
N LEU A 58 1.77 5.07 1.12
CA LEU A 58 2.93 4.66 1.91
C LEU A 58 3.28 3.23 1.50
N CYS A 59 4.41 3.10 0.84
CA CYS A 59 4.88 1.89 0.19
C CYS A 59 6.11 1.34 0.92
N GLY A 60 6.30 0.05 0.97
CA GLY A 60 7.49 -0.53 1.55
C GLY A 60 7.89 -1.86 0.93
N SER A 61 9.10 -2.31 1.23
CA SER A 61 9.55 -3.63 0.80
C SER A 61 8.71 -4.73 1.47
N LYS A 62 8.51 -5.86 0.75
CA LYS A 62 7.76 -7.02 1.28
C LYS A 62 8.41 -7.62 2.54
N SER A 63 9.73 -7.46 2.68
CA SER A 63 10.53 -7.92 3.83
C SER A 63 10.86 -6.80 4.83
N LEU A 64 9.99 -5.78 4.93
CA LEU A 64 10.20 -4.68 5.86
C LEU A 64 10.11 -5.16 7.30
N ASP A 65 11.15 -4.88 8.08
CA ASP A 65 11.20 -5.02 9.54
C ASP A 65 11.91 -3.81 10.17
N ALA A 66 12.10 -3.81 11.50
CA ALA A 66 12.73 -2.70 12.21
C ALA A 66 14.21 -2.44 11.82
N ARG A 67 14.85 -3.41 11.15
CA ARG A 67 16.28 -3.37 10.80
C ARG A 67 16.56 -3.37 9.31
N ARG A 68 15.62 -3.87 8.50
CA ARG A 68 15.80 -4.11 7.06
C ARG A 68 14.62 -3.61 6.26
N GLY A 69 14.88 -3.38 4.98
CA GLY A 69 13.87 -2.92 4.04
C GLY A 69 13.79 -1.40 3.97
N TYR A 70 12.70 -0.92 3.44
CA TYR A 70 12.45 0.52 3.30
C TYR A 70 10.96 0.81 3.39
N LEU A 71 10.66 2.05 3.76
CA LEU A 71 9.35 2.67 3.73
C LEU A 71 9.47 3.95 2.91
N GLN A 72 8.52 4.23 2.02
CA GLN A 72 8.49 5.44 1.18
C GLN A 72 7.08 6.00 1.10
N TYR A 73 6.93 7.27 1.39
CA TYR A 73 5.76 8.05 1.06
C TYR A 73 5.80 8.48 -0.41
N ARG A 74 4.66 8.42 -1.08
CA ARG A 74 4.49 8.94 -2.44
C ARG A 74 3.17 9.69 -2.56
N PHE A 75 3.22 10.78 -3.31
CA PHE A 75 2.06 11.56 -3.68
C PHE A 75 2.13 11.89 -5.16
N GLY A 76 1.01 11.81 -5.87
CA GLY A 76 0.91 12.10 -7.30
C GLY A 76 -0.08 11.20 -8.02
N LYS A 77 -0.03 11.21 -9.34
CA LYS A 77 -0.86 10.35 -10.21
C LYS A 77 -0.14 9.04 -10.51
N PRO A 78 -0.87 7.97 -10.88
CA PRO A 78 -0.26 6.79 -11.48
C PRO A 78 0.64 7.17 -12.66
N GLY A 79 1.89 6.70 -12.65
CA GLY A 79 2.90 7.04 -13.66
C GLY A 79 3.54 8.44 -13.52
N ALA A 80 3.04 9.31 -12.65
CA ALA A 80 3.55 10.68 -12.44
C ALA A 80 3.59 11.03 -10.94
N VAL A 81 4.58 10.48 -10.22
CA VAL A 81 4.83 10.77 -8.81
C VAL A 81 5.44 12.18 -8.69
N GLU A 82 4.77 13.06 -7.94
CA GLU A 82 5.18 14.46 -7.72
C GLU A 82 6.08 14.60 -6.49
N LEU A 83 5.80 13.82 -5.43
CA LEU A 83 6.60 13.79 -4.22
C LEU A 83 6.90 12.34 -3.84
N GLN A 84 8.17 12.04 -3.57
CA GLN A 84 8.63 10.78 -3.00
C GLN A 84 9.60 11.05 -1.87
N PHE A 85 9.32 10.49 -0.70
CA PHE A 85 10.16 10.63 0.49
C PHE A 85 10.24 9.32 1.29
N PRO A 86 11.42 8.92 1.76
CA PRO A 86 12.74 9.37 1.32
C PRO A 86 13.02 8.93 -0.13
N ARG A 87 14.01 9.52 -0.79
CA ARG A 87 14.42 9.08 -2.13
C ARG A 87 15.17 7.74 -2.09
N ALA A 88 15.97 7.53 -1.03
CA ALA A 88 16.66 6.26 -0.79
C ALA A 88 15.69 5.12 -0.47
N ARG A 89 16.14 3.86 -0.65
CA ARG A 89 15.36 2.66 -0.39
C ARG A 89 16.06 1.69 0.55
N ALA A 90 16.89 2.17 1.44
CA ALA A 90 17.58 1.34 2.40
C ALA A 90 17.42 1.91 3.81
N ASN A 91 16.87 1.10 4.72
CA ASN A 91 16.72 1.42 6.15
C ASN A 91 15.99 2.75 6.42
N THR A 92 14.99 3.07 5.60
CA THR A 92 14.27 4.35 5.66
C THR A 92 13.13 4.38 6.68
N GLN A 93 12.76 3.26 7.28
CA GLN A 93 11.72 3.22 8.32
C GLN A 93 12.03 4.10 9.53
N ARG A 94 13.30 4.37 9.80
CA ARG A 94 13.75 5.17 10.96
C ARG A 94 13.55 6.67 10.82
N VAL A 95 13.27 7.18 9.60
CA VAL A 95 12.96 8.61 9.41
C VAL A 95 11.47 8.91 9.61
N PHE A 96 10.67 7.87 9.75
CA PHE A 96 9.27 7.98 10.12
C PHE A 96 9.09 7.86 11.64
N ARG A 97 7.96 8.32 12.15
CA ARG A 97 7.53 8.17 13.54
C ARG A 97 6.12 7.63 13.57
N TYR A 98 5.81 6.82 14.56
CA TYR A 98 4.54 6.14 14.71
C TYR A 98 3.82 6.56 15.99
N ALA A 99 2.54 6.84 15.87
CA ALA A 99 1.66 7.10 17.00
C ALA A 99 0.36 6.31 16.85
N HIS A 100 -0.14 5.79 17.96
CA HIS A 100 -1.37 5.00 17.99
C HIS A 100 -2.12 5.26 19.29
N TYR A 101 -3.38 5.57 19.17
CA TYR A 101 -4.33 5.64 20.26
C TYR A 101 -5.47 4.65 20.01
N PHE A 102 -5.64 3.76 20.97
CA PHE A 102 -6.68 2.74 20.91
C PHE A 102 -7.49 2.69 22.20
N ARG A 103 -8.81 2.70 22.07
CA ARG A 103 -9.77 2.33 23.09
C ARG A 103 -10.99 1.68 22.46
N ALA A 104 -11.90 1.15 23.29
CA ALA A 104 -13.14 0.56 22.78
C ALA A 104 -13.83 1.51 21.78
N ARG A 105 -14.04 1.03 20.54
CA ARG A 105 -14.68 1.74 19.42
C ARG A 105 -13.94 2.96 18.86
N VAL A 106 -12.70 3.20 19.28
CA VAL A 106 -11.85 4.28 18.72
C VAL A 106 -10.49 3.69 18.38
N ASP A 107 -10.04 3.97 17.17
CA ASP A 107 -8.72 3.56 16.66
C ASP A 107 -8.15 4.72 15.82
N ARG A 108 -7.03 5.29 16.26
CA ARG A 108 -6.36 6.41 15.59
C ARG A 108 -4.91 6.07 15.39
N THR A 109 -4.49 5.97 14.15
CA THR A 109 -3.09 5.70 13.80
C THR A 109 -2.50 6.83 12.99
N GLU A 110 -1.29 7.26 13.33
CA GLU A 110 -0.51 8.25 12.60
C GLU A 110 0.88 7.73 12.26
N VAL A 111 1.35 8.09 11.06
CA VAL A 111 2.75 7.96 10.66
C VAL A 111 3.23 9.33 10.19
N THR A 112 4.25 9.87 10.87
CA THR A 112 4.77 11.22 10.63
C THR A 112 6.17 11.18 10.04
N PHE A 113 6.50 12.20 9.28
CA PHE A 113 7.86 12.47 8.80
C PHE A 113 8.04 13.95 8.47
N ASP A 114 9.28 14.39 8.47
CA ASP A 114 9.66 15.75 8.08
C ASP A 114 10.40 15.73 6.75
N ASN A 115 10.03 16.62 5.84
CA ASN A 115 10.68 16.79 4.54
C ASN A 115 10.69 18.26 4.12
N GLU A 116 11.86 18.80 3.78
CA GLU A 116 12.05 20.15 3.24
C GLU A 116 11.36 21.26 4.06
N GLY A 117 11.43 21.15 5.39
CA GLY A 117 10.84 22.14 6.30
C GLY A 117 9.33 22.01 6.51
N TYR A 118 8.74 20.91 6.09
CA TYR A 118 7.33 20.57 6.33
C TYR A 118 7.22 19.27 7.13
N ARG A 119 6.25 19.22 8.03
CA ARG A 119 5.79 18.02 8.70
C ARG A 119 4.60 17.43 7.94
N TYR A 120 4.68 16.15 7.70
CA TYR A 120 3.64 15.33 7.07
C TYR A 120 3.13 14.34 8.11
N VAL A 121 1.80 14.23 8.22
CA VAL A 121 1.11 13.28 9.10
C VAL A 121 0.15 12.47 8.26
N ILE A 122 0.48 11.22 7.97
CA ILE A 122 -0.44 10.24 7.37
C ILE A 122 -1.31 9.74 8.51
N PHE A 123 -2.62 9.79 8.37
CA PHE A 123 -3.55 9.39 9.41
C PHE A 123 -4.66 8.47 8.89
N ASP A 124 -5.10 7.56 9.76
CA ASP A 124 -6.30 6.73 9.59
C ASP A 124 -7.00 6.63 10.95
N TYR A 125 -8.19 7.25 11.04
CA TYR A 125 -8.97 7.36 12.25
C TYR A 125 -10.31 6.66 12.10
N TYR A 126 -10.68 5.91 13.11
CA TYR A 126 -11.99 5.30 13.27
C TYR A 126 -12.62 5.77 14.58
N GLU A 127 -13.82 6.36 14.49
CA GLU A 127 -14.61 6.87 15.61
C GLU A 127 -15.97 6.18 15.62
N GLY A 128 -16.08 5.10 16.37
CA GLY A 128 -17.31 4.33 16.50
C GLY A 128 -18.20 4.75 17.68
N ASP A 129 -17.72 5.67 18.52
CA ASP A 129 -18.48 6.20 19.68
C ASP A 129 -19.54 7.20 19.28
N ILE A 130 -19.35 7.87 18.16
CA ILE A 130 -20.27 8.85 17.60
C ILE A 130 -21.15 8.23 16.53
N LYS A 131 -22.34 8.83 16.33
CA LYS A 131 -23.26 8.38 15.27
C LYS A 131 -23.60 9.55 14.35
N PRO A 132 -23.49 9.39 13.04
CA PRO A 132 -22.97 8.18 12.37
C PRO A 132 -21.51 7.94 12.71
N THR A 133 -21.06 6.67 12.69
CA THR A 133 -19.66 6.30 12.79
C THR A 133 -18.83 7.05 11.75
N VAL A 134 -17.72 7.64 12.18
CA VAL A 134 -16.84 8.39 11.30
C VAL A 134 -15.55 7.60 11.05
N ARG A 135 -15.11 7.58 9.81
CA ARG A 135 -13.74 7.25 9.43
C ARG A 135 -13.16 8.45 8.71
N ASP A 136 -12.01 8.90 9.17
CA ASP A 136 -11.27 10.02 8.58
C ASP A 136 -9.84 9.58 8.30
N ALA A 137 -9.38 9.79 7.07
CA ALA A 137 -8.06 9.34 6.64
C ALA A 137 -7.47 10.28 5.58
N GLY A 138 -6.15 10.37 5.54
CA GLY A 138 -5.48 11.25 4.59
C GLY A 138 -4.06 11.61 4.99
N VAL A 139 -3.62 12.80 4.57
CA VAL A 139 -2.37 13.41 5.00
C VAL A 139 -2.57 14.87 5.39
N ARG A 140 -2.03 15.27 6.53
CA ARG A 140 -1.89 16.68 6.94
C ARG A 140 -0.47 17.14 6.68
N VAL A 141 -0.34 18.35 6.17
CA VAL A 141 0.95 18.96 5.85
C VAL A 141 1.03 20.35 6.45
N ARG A 142 2.06 20.59 7.25
CA ARG A 142 2.29 21.89 7.91
C ARG A 142 3.76 22.27 7.82
N ARG A 143 4.03 23.52 7.46
CA ARG A 143 5.39 24.07 7.49
C ARG A 143 5.87 24.22 8.93
N HIS A 144 7.17 24.02 9.17
CA HIS A 144 7.81 24.32 10.47
C HIS A 144 7.96 25.83 10.67
N SER A 145 6.85 26.50 11.00
CA SER A 145 6.86 27.90 11.39
C SER A 145 5.70 28.16 12.35
N ALA A 146 5.87 29.14 13.26
CA ALA A 146 4.97 29.36 14.38
C ALA A 146 3.49 29.58 13.99
N ASN A 147 3.23 30.20 12.83
CA ASN A 147 1.89 30.53 12.35
C ASN A 147 1.51 29.81 11.05
N ALA A 148 2.15 28.67 10.75
CA ALA A 148 1.88 27.93 9.51
C ALA A 148 0.48 27.33 9.54
N LYS A 149 -0.29 27.62 8.47
CA LYS A 149 -1.57 26.95 8.21
C LYS A 149 -1.30 25.48 7.84
N GLU A 150 -2.10 24.60 8.41
CA GLU A 150 -2.11 23.19 8.03
C GLU A 150 -2.97 23.00 6.79
N THR A 151 -2.49 22.20 5.85
CA THR A 151 -3.24 21.72 4.69
C THR A 151 -3.58 20.26 4.91
N GLU A 152 -4.82 19.88 4.72
CA GLU A 152 -5.29 18.51 4.82
C GLU A 152 -5.78 18.02 3.46
N LEU A 153 -5.26 16.86 3.04
CA LEU A 153 -5.70 16.13 1.86
C LEU A 153 -6.41 14.87 2.35
N LYS A 154 -7.73 14.83 2.19
CA LYS A 154 -8.57 13.70 2.63
C LYS A 154 -8.67 12.61 1.59
N CYS A 155 -8.79 11.38 2.06
CA CYS A 155 -9.16 10.25 1.23
C CYS A 155 -10.60 10.41 0.73
N ASP A 156 -10.83 10.10 -0.55
CA ASP A 156 -12.15 10.12 -1.17
C ASP A 156 -13.05 8.99 -0.66
N SER A 157 -12.45 7.86 -0.29
CA SER A 157 -13.12 6.68 0.21
C SER A 157 -12.26 5.98 1.27
N LYS A 158 -12.75 4.86 1.81
CA LYS A 158 -12.00 4.04 2.77
C LYS A 158 -10.62 3.67 2.20
N PRO A 159 -9.51 4.01 2.89
CA PRO A 159 -8.16 3.69 2.43
C PRO A 159 -7.88 2.19 2.48
N THR A 160 -6.95 1.73 1.65
CA THR A 160 -6.18 0.53 1.96
C THR A 160 -5.20 0.90 3.06
N SER A 161 -5.39 0.38 4.28
CA SER A 161 -4.56 0.76 5.43
C SER A 161 -4.09 -0.48 6.20
N LYS A 162 -2.78 -0.53 6.42
CA LYS A 162 -2.08 -1.46 7.29
C LYS A 162 -1.13 -0.69 8.22
N LEU A 163 -1.46 0.58 8.53
CA LEU A 163 -0.61 1.44 9.36
C LEU A 163 -0.34 0.81 10.72
N GLY A 164 -1.32 0.15 11.33
CA GLY A 164 -1.13 -0.55 12.62
C GLY A 164 -0.01 -1.60 12.63
N THR A 165 0.32 -2.21 11.47
CA THR A 165 1.43 -3.17 11.38
C THR A 165 2.81 -2.51 11.49
N LEU A 166 2.89 -1.18 11.42
CA LEU A 166 4.13 -0.42 11.53
C LEU A 166 4.55 -0.15 12.98
N GLU A 167 3.74 -0.45 13.97
CA GLU A 167 4.00 -0.18 15.39
C GLU A 167 5.33 -0.79 15.89
N SER A 168 5.66 -2.00 15.47
CA SER A 168 6.92 -2.68 15.83
C SER A 168 8.09 -2.37 14.88
N ILE A 169 7.85 -1.63 13.81
CA ILE A 169 8.80 -1.40 12.72
C ILE A 169 9.35 0.02 12.74
N VAL A 170 8.46 1.00 12.95
CA VAL A 170 8.75 2.43 12.92
C VAL A 170 8.93 2.94 14.34
N PRO A 171 9.95 3.76 14.63
CA PRO A 171 10.13 4.35 15.96
C PRO A 171 8.90 5.13 16.43
N ARG A 172 8.58 5.00 17.72
CA ARG A 172 7.46 5.71 18.35
C ARG A 172 7.67 7.23 18.31
N ASP A 173 6.61 7.96 18.05
CA ASP A 173 6.57 9.42 18.16
C ASP A 173 6.26 9.82 19.60
N ASN A 174 7.29 10.09 20.40
CA ASN A 174 7.13 10.43 21.81
C ASN A 174 6.56 11.84 22.03
N ASP A 175 6.61 12.69 21.00
CA ASP A 175 6.07 14.05 21.06
C ASP A 175 4.61 14.11 20.63
N ASN A 176 4.06 13.02 20.13
CA ASN A 176 2.67 12.95 19.70
C ASN A 176 1.72 12.79 20.90
N PRO A 177 0.70 13.67 21.08
CA PRO A 177 -0.25 13.59 22.20
C PRO A 177 -0.99 12.24 22.31
N MET A 178 -1.13 11.50 21.20
CA MET A 178 -1.78 10.18 21.22
C MET A 178 -0.96 9.11 21.93
N ASN A 179 0.33 9.36 22.15
CA ASN A 179 1.25 8.43 22.82
C ASN A 179 1.49 8.77 24.30
N GLN A 180 0.84 9.82 24.80
CA GLN A 180 0.94 10.30 26.19
C GLN A 180 -0.07 9.64 27.13
#